data_1660058b45d1b7e1e988a42a1260f4be
#
_entry.id   1660058b45d1b7e1e988a42a1260f4be
#
_cell.length_a   1.000
_cell.length_b   1.000
_cell.length_c   1.000
_cell.angle_alpha   90.00
_cell.angle_beta   90.00
_cell.angle_gamma   90.00
#
_symmetry.space_group_name_H-M   'P 1'
#
loop_
_entity.id
_entity.type
_entity.pdbx_description
1 polymer ?
#
loop_
_entity_poly.entity_id
_entity_poly.type
_entity_poly.pdbx_seq_one_letter_code
_entity_poly.pdbx_strand_id
1 'polypeptide(L)'
;MIISAPGDFCKEWLEKHYAGFIKDILKRTLGSDDNLIIKFKAADQKFSAPAHSTPNPKTNIKKPEPSLKNNKLTLTSKYTFDNFVVGNSNRFAHAACLAVAQSPAKSYNPLFVYGEVGLGKTHLIQAIGRYITQQNSKIKVLYISSEKFTNEMIDSIRDDRTVAFRDKYRSVDVLLIDDIQFLAGKERTQEEFFHTFNTLYD
;
A
#
# COMPACT_ATOMS: atom_id res chain seq x y z
N MET A 1 20.91 -15.59 8.22
CA MET A 1 19.53 -15.14 8.55
C MET A 1 18.64 -15.34 7.34
N ILE A 2 17.40 -15.81 7.52
CA ILE A 2 16.43 -16.00 6.43
C ILE A 2 15.27 -15.04 6.68
N ILE A 3 14.92 -14.23 5.68
CA ILE A 3 13.78 -13.32 5.70
C ILE A 3 12.75 -13.88 4.73
N SER A 4 11.55 -14.16 5.22
CA SER A 4 10.45 -14.65 4.39
C SER A 4 9.65 -13.46 3.86
N ALA A 5 9.39 -13.44 2.56
CA ALA A 5 8.62 -12.41 1.88
C ALA A 5 7.40 -13.02 1.17
N PRO A 6 6.25 -12.37 1.13
CA PRO A 6 5.08 -12.86 0.43
C PRO A 6 5.27 -12.70 -1.09
N GLY A 7 5.67 -13.79 -1.76
CA GLY A 7 5.87 -13.83 -3.22
C GLY A 7 7.23 -13.33 -3.71
N ASP A 8 7.55 -13.69 -4.96
CA ASP A 8 8.86 -13.40 -5.56
C ASP A 8 9.10 -11.91 -5.77
N PHE A 9 8.10 -11.14 -6.14
CA PHE A 9 8.22 -9.69 -6.32
C PHE A 9 8.65 -8.97 -5.02
N CYS A 10 7.98 -9.26 -3.89
CA CYS A 10 8.35 -8.67 -2.61
C CYS A 10 9.75 -9.11 -2.17
N LYS A 11 10.14 -10.34 -2.46
CA LYS A 11 11.48 -10.87 -2.21
C LYS A 11 12.53 -10.05 -2.97
N GLU A 12 12.41 -9.93 -4.29
CA GLU A 12 13.38 -9.21 -5.12
C GLU A 12 13.47 -7.72 -4.74
N TRP A 13 12.33 -7.11 -4.47
CA TRP A 13 12.30 -5.72 -4.05
C TRP A 13 12.99 -5.50 -2.70
N LEU A 14 12.70 -6.33 -1.68
CA LEU A 14 13.38 -6.28 -0.38
C LEU A 14 14.86 -6.56 -0.50
N GLU A 15 15.26 -7.51 -1.33
CA GLU A 15 16.65 -7.86 -1.56
C GLU A 15 17.41 -6.68 -2.19
N LYS A 16 16.81 -6.01 -3.18
CA LYS A 16 17.43 -4.89 -3.89
C LYS A 16 17.55 -3.62 -3.02
N HIS A 17 16.53 -3.30 -2.22
CA HIS A 17 16.47 -2.01 -1.54
C HIS A 17 16.85 -2.06 -0.06
N TYR A 18 16.71 -3.20 0.61
CA TYR A 18 16.92 -3.31 2.05
C TYR A 18 18.03 -4.29 2.47
N ALA A 19 18.59 -5.10 1.58
CA ALA A 19 19.62 -6.06 1.95
C ALA A 19 20.86 -5.38 2.58
N GLY A 20 21.30 -4.25 2.01
CA GLY A 20 22.40 -3.44 2.54
C GLY A 20 22.10 -2.88 3.93
N PHE A 21 20.95 -2.25 4.07
CA PHE A 21 20.52 -1.63 5.32
C PHE A 21 20.35 -2.66 6.46
N ILE A 22 19.73 -3.80 6.15
CA ILE A 22 19.57 -4.89 7.12
C ILE A 22 20.93 -5.45 7.52
N LYS A 23 21.86 -5.60 6.59
CA LYS A 23 23.21 -6.08 6.85
C LYS A 23 23.97 -5.12 7.77
N ASP A 24 23.86 -3.82 7.54
CA ASP A 24 24.51 -2.80 8.36
C ASP A 24 23.95 -2.75 9.80
N ILE A 25 22.62 -2.84 9.96
CA ILE A 25 21.99 -2.93 11.27
C ILE A 25 22.44 -4.18 12.01
N LEU A 26 22.43 -5.34 11.35
CA LEU A 26 22.85 -6.60 11.95
C LEU A 26 24.32 -6.59 12.36
N LYS A 27 25.21 -6.01 11.57
CA LYS A 27 26.62 -5.82 11.93
C LYS A 27 26.78 -4.98 13.19
N ARG A 28 26.02 -3.86 13.30
CA ARG A 28 26.04 -2.97 14.49
C ARG A 28 25.48 -3.64 15.73
N THR A 29 24.48 -4.52 15.58
CA THR A 29 23.79 -5.13 16.73
C THR A 29 24.49 -6.39 17.22
N LEU A 30 25.11 -7.19 16.33
CA LEU A 30 25.73 -8.47 16.67
C LEU A 30 27.24 -8.38 16.93
N GLY A 31 27.88 -7.24 16.61
CA GLY A 31 29.28 -6.98 16.93
C GLY A 31 30.29 -7.94 16.27
N SER A 32 29.89 -8.75 15.32
CA SER A 32 30.74 -9.73 14.65
C SER A 32 30.84 -9.45 13.15
N ASP A 33 32.09 -9.44 12.66
CA ASP A 33 32.44 -9.23 11.25
C ASP A 33 32.30 -10.49 10.39
N ASP A 34 31.83 -11.60 10.98
CA ASP A 34 31.70 -12.88 10.31
C ASP A 34 30.57 -12.86 9.29
N ASN A 35 30.89 -13.34 8.11
CA ASN A 35 30.12 -13.59 6.87
C ASN A 35 28.59 -13.72 7.06
N LEU A 36 27.90 -12.61 7.33
CA LEU A 36 26.48 -12.58 7.57
C LEU A 36 25.77 -12.73 6.21
N ILE A 37 25.31 -13.95 5.92
CA ILE A 37 24.53 -14.26 4.72
C ILE A 37 23.07 -14.03 5.05
N ILE A 38 22.45 -13.03 4.40
CA ILE A 38 21.02 -12.78 4.42
C ILE A 38 20.43 -13.47 3.20
N LYS A 39 19.46 -14.36 3.40
CA LYS A 39 18.71 -15.00 2.33
C LYS A 39 17.27 -14.58 2.41
N PHE A 40 16.72 -14.06 1.32
CA PHE A 40 15.29 -13.80 1.17
C PHE A 40 14.64 -15.02 0.52
N LYS A 41 13.54 -15.50 1.11
CA LYS A 41 12.79 -16.64 0.60
C LYS A 41 11.35 -16.22 0.35
N ALA A 42 10.81 -16.53 -0.82
CA ALA A 42 9.38 -16.42 -1.08
C ALA A 42 8.63 -17.49 -0.26
N ALA A 43 7.59 -17.09 0.45
CA ALA A 43 6.73 -18.03 1.15
C ALA A 43 5.67 -18.55 0.18
N ASP A 44 5.69 -19.84 -0.10
CA ASP A 44 4.62 -20.55 -0.81
C ASP A 44 3.38 -20.62 0.09
N GLN A 45 2.58 -19.58 0.12
CA GLN A 45 1.25 -19.63 0.74
C GLN A 45 0.21 -19.91 -0.35
N LYS A 46 -0.24 -21.17 -0.41
CA LYS A 46 -1.50 -21.54 -1.05
C LYS A 46 -2.65 -20.95 -0.22
N PHE A 47 -3.12 -19.78 -0.58
CA PHE A 47 -4.38 -19.26 -0.04
C PHE A 47 -5.54 -19.97 -0.74
N SER A 48 -6.19 -20.88 -0.03
CA SER A 48 -7.51 -21.38 -0.40
C SER A 48 -8.53 -20.26 -0.14
N ALA A 49 -9.11 -19.72 -1.21
CA ALA A 49 -10.21 -18.78 -1.13
C ALA A 49 -11.46 -19.49 -0.55
N PRO A 50 -12.19 -18.89 0.41
CA PRO A 50 -13.50 -19.39 0.78
C PRO A 50 -14.49 -19.08 -0.34
N ALA A 51 -15.21 -20.13 -0.76
CA ALA A 51 -16.27 -20.06 -1.75
C ALA A 51 -17.42 -19.19 -1.22
N HIS A 52 -17.65 -18.04 -1.86
CA HIS A 52 -18.87 -17.26 -1.67
C HIS A 52 -19.95 -17.72 -2.64
N SER A 53 -20.98 -18.33 -2.07
CA SER A 53 -22.24 -18.64 -2.71
C SER A 53 -22.96 -17.33 -3.11
N THR A 54 -23.32 -17.26 -4.36
CA THR A 54 -24.16 -16.20 -4.94
C THR A 54 -25.63 -16.34 -4.52
N PRO A 55 -26.32 -15.26 -4.22
CA PRO A 55 -27.70 -15.15 -4.60
C PRO A 55 -27.91 -14.01 -5.62
N ASN A 56 -28.52 -14.38 -6.70
CA ASN A 56 -29.01 -13.47 -7.73
C ASN A 56 -30.34 -12.86 -7.27
N PRO A 57 -30.57 -11.56 -7.33
CA PRO A 57 -31.83 -11.07 -7.81
C PRO A 57 -31.69 -9.99 -8.88
N LYS A 58 -32.41 -10.23 -9.97
CA LYS A 58 -32.71 -9.27 -11.03
C LYS A 58 -33.46 -8.06 -10.43
N THR A 59 -32.87 -6.89 -10.49
CA THR A 59 -33.62 -5.63 -10.41
C THR A 59 -33.01 -4.61 -11.38
N ASN A 60 -33.87 -4.18 -12.29
CA ASN A 60 -33.65 -3.09 -13.24
C ASN A 60 -33.30 -1.81 -12.49
N ILE A 61 -32.09 -1.27 -12.66
CA ILE A 61 -31.77 0.08 -12.24
C ILE A 61 -31.21 0.85 -13.43
N LYS A 62 -31.92 1.96 -13.73
CA LYS A 62 -31.60 2.98 -14.72
C LYS A 62 -30.14 3.45 -14.55
N LYS A 63 -29.45 3.53 -15.67
CA LYS A 63 -28.11 4.08 -15.85
C LYS A 63 -28.09 5.54 -15.38
N PRO A 64 -27.26 5.92 -14.39
CA PRO A 64 -26.98 7.33 -14.15
C PRO A 64 -25.82 7.78 -15.03
N GLU A 65 -25.99 8.94 -15.65
CA GLU A 65 -24.95 9.65 -16.40
C GLU A 65 -23.72 9.94 -15.53
N PRO A 66 -22.50 10.00 -16.12
CA PRO A 66 -21.29 10.29 -15.37
C PRO A 66 -21.20 11.78 -15.02
N SER A 67 -21.77 12.17 -13.90
CA SER A 67 -21.45 13.46 -13.32
C SER A 67 -20.03 13.41 -12.76
N LEU A 68 -19.15 14.26 -13.27
CA LEU A 68 -17.86 14.63 -12.69
C LEU A 68 -18.07 15.15 -11.23
N LYS A 69 -18.21 14.25 -10.29
CA LYS A 69 -18.27 14.57 -8.85
C LYS A 69 -16.88 14.36 -8.28
N ASN A 70 -16.29 15.48 -7.88
CA ASN A 70 -15.21 15.67 -6.91
C ASN A 70 -14.69 14.36 -6.29
N ASN A 71 -13.41 14.07 -6.53
CA ASN A 71 -12.63 13.06 -5.81
C ASN A 71 -12.59 13.39 -4.31
N LYS A 72 -13.72 13.32 -3.62
CA LYS A 72 -13.75 13.29 -2.18
C LYS A 72 -13.05 12.01 -1.76
N LEU A 73 -11.90 12.16 -1.13
CA LEU A 73 -11.17 11.11 -0.44
C LEU A 73 -12.18 10.20 0.28
N THR A 74 -12.19 8.93 -0.07
CA THR A 74 -13.02 7.91 0.59
C THR A 74 -12.42 7.53 1.95
N LEU A 75 -11.82 8.51 2.66
CA LEU A 75 -11.27 8.31 4.00
C LEU A 75 -12.39 8.32 5.03
N THR A 76 -12.50 7.24 5.78
CA THR A 76 -13.48 7.08 6.83
C THR A 76 -13.21 8.05 8.00
N SER A 77 -14.23 8.81 8.42
CA SER A 77 -14.06 9.87 9.44
C SER A 77 -13.55 9.38 10.80
N LYS A 78 -13.78 8.14 11.15
CA LYS A 78 -13.38 7.53 12.43
C LYS A 78 -11.93 6.98 12.46
N TYR A 79 -11.25 6.87 11.32
CA TYR A 79 -9.87 6.41 11.29
C TYR A 79 -8.91 7.60 11.44
N THR A 80 -8.58 7.91 12.69
CA THR A 80 -7.64 8.96 13.09
C THR A 80 -6.57 8.36 13.99
N PHE A 81 -5.44 9.04 14.18
CA PHE A 81 -4.42 8.61 15.13
C PHE A 81 -4.95 8.63 16.57
N ASP A 82 -5.82 9.59 16.92
CA ASP A 82 -6.40 9.72 18.27
C ASP A 82 -7.32 8.54 18.63
N ASN A 83 -8.00 7.97 17.63
CA ASN A 83 -8.89 6.83 17.83
C ASN A 83 -8.18 5.47 17.74
N PHE A 84 -6.87 5.47 17.44
CA PHE A 84 -6.09 4.24 17.33
C PHE A 84 -5.60 3.78 18.69
N VAL A 85 -5.88 2.53 19.06
CA VAL A 85 -5.42 1.97 20.33
C VAL A 85 -3.96 1.55 20.22
N VAL A 86 -3.09 2.27 20.92
CA VAL A 86 -1.65 2.01 20.94
C VAL A 86 -1.30 1.03 22.05
N GLY A 87 -0.65 -0.05 21.70
CA GLY A 87 -0.09 -1.06 22.61
C GLY A 87 1.40 -1.34 22.32
N ASN A 88 1.99 -2.23 23.08
CA ASN A 88 3.42 -2.55 22.92
C ASN A 88 3.76 -3.13 21.53
N SER A 89 2.86 -3.92 20.95
CA SER A 89 3.07 -4.59 19.66
C SER A 89 2.94 -3.68 18.45
N ASN A 90 2.19 -2.56 18.55
CA ASN A 90 1.91 -1.67 17.43
C ASN A 90 2.46 -0.24 17.60
N ARG A 91 3.11 0.05 18.74
CA ARG A 91 3.68 1.38 19.03
C ARG A 91 4.63 1.86 17.95
N PHE A 92 5.49 0.99 17.47
CA PHE A 92 6.45 1.33 16.41
C PHE A 92 5.74 1.66 15.09
N ALA A 93 4.78 0.84 14.68
CA ALA A 93 4.00 1.09 13.47
C ALA A 93 3.22 2.41 13.56
N HIS A 94 2.59 2.68 14.72
CA HIS A 94 1.90 3.94 14.97
C HIS A 94 2.86 5.13 14.86
N ALA A 95 4.02 5.08 15.51
CA ALA A 95 5.00 6.16 15.49
C ALA A 95 5.56 6.42 14.09
N ALA A 96 5.85 5.35 13.31
CA ALA A 96 6.30 5.46 11.92
C ALA A 96 5.23 6.10 11.03
N CYS A 97 3.96 5.66 11.16
CA CYS A 97 2.85 6.25 10.43
C CYS A 97 2.64 7.74 10.77
N LEU A 98 2.76 8.09 12.05
CA LEU A 98 2.64 9.49 12.48
C LEU A 98 3.79 10.34 11.94
N ALA A 99 5.02 9.83 11.95
CA ALA A 99 6.18 10.53 11.38
C ALA A 99 6.02 10.80 9.88
N VAL A 100 5.51 9.82 9.12
CA VAL A 100 5.19 10.01 7.70
C VAL A 100 4.07 11.04 7.50
N ALA A 101 3.04 11.00 8.34
CA ALA A 101 1.93 11.96 8.26
C ALA A 101 2.38 13.39 8.54
N GLN A 102 3.30 13.58 9.48
CA GLN A 102 3.86 14.90 9.83
C GLN A 102 4.86 15.43 8.80
N SER A 103 5.59 14.55 8.12
CA SER A 103 6.64 14.92 7.15
C SER A 103 6.68 13.92 6.00
N PRO A 104 5.71 13.97 5.07
CA PRO A 104 5.68 13.09 3.91
C PRO A 104 6.97 13.16 3.10
N ALA A 105 7.40 12.04 2.56
CA ALA A 105 8.62 11.85 1.75
C ALA A 105 9.97 12.07 2.49
N LYS A 106 9.98 12.51 3.76
CA LYS A 106 11.24 12.81 4.46
C LYS A 106 11.79 11.66 5.28
N SER A 107 10.93 10.93 6.04
CA SER A 107 11.39 9.94 7.00
C SER A 107 11.36 8.51 6.47
N TYR A 108 10.25 8.12 5.86
CA TYR A 108 10.02 6.79 5.29
C TYR A 108 9.28 6.94 3.97
N ASN A 109 9.97 6.71 2.86
CA ASN A 109 9.38 6.67 1.52
C ASN A 109 10.03 5.55 0.70
N PRO A 110 9.31 4.47 0.46
CA PRO A 110 7.95 4.18 0.93
C PRO A 110 7.90 3.73 2.39
N LEU A 111 6.75 3.93 3.03
CA LEU A 111 6.41 3.24 4.28
C LEU A 111 5.60 1.99 3.97
N PHE A 112 6.07 0.84 4.44
CA PHE A 112 5.36 -0.43 4.31
C PHE A 112 4.91 -0.94 5.68
N VAL A 113 3.57 -1.01 5.87
CA VAL A 113 2.94 -1.50 7.11
C VAL A 113 2.40 -2.90 6.86
N TYR A 114 2.89 -3.88 7.60
CA TYR A 114 2.49 -5.27 7.48
C TYR A 114 2.12 -5.88 8.84
N GLY A 115 1.39 -6.96 8.81
CA GLY A 115 0.94 -7.68 10.01
C GLY A 115 -0.31 -8.52 9.71
N GLU A 116 -0.78 -9.27 10.70
CA GLU A 116 -1.96 -10.12 10.59
C GLU A 116 -3.25 -9.32 10.39
N VAL A 117 -4.33 -10.02 10.03
CA VAL A 117 -5.66 -9.42 9.86
C VAL A 117 -6.16 -8.86 11.19
N GLY A 118 -6.86 -7.72 11.15
CA GLY A 118 -7.46 -7.12 12.35
C GLY A 118 -6.55 -6.23 13.17
N LEU A 119 -5.24 -6.12 12.87
CA LEU A 119 -4.28 -5.30 13.64
C LEU A 119 -4.33 -3.79 13.36
N GLY A 120 -5.27 -3.32 12.54
CA GLY A 120 -5.49 -1.89 12.30
C GLY A 120 -4.62 -1.27 11.20
N LYS A 121 -4.08 -2.06 10.26
CA LYS A 121 -3.30 -1.53 9.12
C LYS A 121 -4.07 -0.48 8.32
N THR A 122 -5.27 -0.81 7.89
CA THR A 122 -6.19 0.10 7.19
C THR A 122 -6.47 1.38 8.00
N HIS A 123 -6.62 1.25 9.32
CA HIS A 123 -6.81 2.40 10.20
C HIS A 123 -5.60 3.35 10.13
N LEU A 124 -4.40 2.82 10.30
CA LEU A 124 -3.16 3.62 10.26
C LEU A 124 -2.96 4.29 8.89
N ILE A 125 -3.16 3.56 7.80
CA ILE A 125 -3.02 4.11 6.44
C ILE A 125 -4.01 5.26 6.22
N GLN A 126 -5.28 5.09 6.61
CA GLN A 126 -6.27 6.15 6.49
C GLN A 126 -6.02 7.32 7.45
N ALA A 127 -5.49 7.05 8.65
CA ALA A 127 -5.10 8.10 9.60
C ALA A 127 -4.00 9.01 9.02
N ILE A 128 -3.02 8.44 8.30
CA ILE A 128 -2.00 9.22 7.57
C ILE A 128 -2.68 10.19 6.61
N GLY A 129 -3.55 9.68 5.73
CA GLY A 129 -4.20 10.49 4.71
C GLY A 129 -5.05 11.62 5.31
N ARG A 130 -5.79 11.33 6.38
CA ARG A 130 -6.59 12.32 7.09
C ARG A 130 -5.73 13.40 7.72
N TYR A 131 -4.69 13.00 8.43
CA TYR A 131 -3.78 13.94 9.09
C TYR A 131 -3.17 14.91 8.07
N ILE A 132 -2.60 14.40 6.97
CA ILE A 132 -2.00 15.23 5.91
C ILE A 132 -3.03 16.21 5.33
N THR A 133 -4.24 15.73 5.00
CA THR A 133 -5.29 16.56 4.41
C THR A 133 -5.80 17.63 5.37
N GLN A 134 -5.84 17.34 6.67
CA GLN A 134 -6.22 18.30 7.72
C GLN A 134 -5.16 19.38 7.92
N GLN A 135 -3.89 19.03 7.88
CA GLN A 135 -2.78 19.98 8.02
C GLN A 135 -2.59 20.86 6.78
N ASN A 136 -2.76 20.28 5.59
CA ASN A 136 -2.60 21.02 4.34
C ASN A 136 -3.56 20.46 3.27
N SER A 137 -4.64 21.18 3.04
CA SER A 137 -5.65 20.84 2.04
C SER A 137 -5.19 20.94 0.58
N LYS A 138 -4.01 21.52 0.32
CA LYS A 138 -3.41 21.63 -1.02
C LYS A 138 -2.71 20.33 -1.45
N ILE A 139 -2.30 19.51 -0.50
CA ILE A 139 -1.66 18.21 -0.78
C ILE A 139 -2.70 17.25 -1.35
N LYS A 140 -2.42 16.72 -2.53
CA LYS A 140 -3.28 15.74 -3.20
C LYS A 140 -2.99 14.34 -2.64
N VAL A 141 -3.83 13.90 -1.73
CA VAL A 141 -3.75 12.55 -1.14
C VAL A 141 -4.76 11.63 -1.83
N LEU A 142 -4.32 10.50 -2.34
CA LEU A 142 -5.16 9.46 -2.89
C LEU A 142 -5.04 8.18 -2.05
N TYR A 143 -6.17 7.71 -1.51
CA TYR A 143 -6.29 6.42 -0.85
C TYR A 143 -7.07 5.45 -1.74
N ILE A 144 -6.55 4.25 -1.93
CA ILE A 144 -7.17 3.21 -2.76
C ILE A 144 -6.76 1.81 -2.26
N SER A 145 -7.64 0.82 -2.43
CA SER A 145 -7.23 -0.58 -2.31
C SER A 145 -6.54 -1.06 -3.59
N SER A 146 -5.60 -2.00 -3.45
CA SER A 146 -4.93 -2.57 -4.61
C SER A 146 -5.88 -3.35 -5.55
N GLU A 147 -6.98 -3.88 -5.02
CA GLU A 147 -8.05 -4.47 -5.83
C GLU A 147 -8.70 -3.43 -6.73
N LYS A 148 -9.07 -2.27 -6.17
CA LYS A 148 -9.68 -1.17 -6.95
C LYS A 148 -8.70 -0.61 -7.97
N PHE A 149 -7.41 -0.46 -7.61
CA PHE A 149 -6.36 -0.07 -8.55
C PHE A 149 -6.29 -1.03 -9.74
N THR A 150 -6.32 -2.34 -9.48
CA THR A 150 -6.32 -3.37 -10.51
C THR A 150 -7.54 -3.28 -11.42
N ASN A 151 -8.72 -3.14 -10.85
CA ASN A 151 -9.97 -3.07 -11.62
C ASN A 151 -10.01 -1.81 -12.50
N GLU A 152 -9.61 -0.66 -11.96
CA GLU A 152 -9.52 0.58 -12.74
C GLU A 152 -8.48 0.49 -13.85
N MET A 153 -7.36 -0.21 -13.64
CA MET A 153 -6.38 -0.47 -14.68
C MET A 153 -6.95 -1.33 -15.81
N ILE A 154 -7.63 -2.43 -15.46
CA ILE A 154 -8.28 -3.32 -16.46
C ILE A 154 -9.31 -2.54 -17.26
N ASP A 155 -10.16 -1.75 -16.59
CA ASP A 155 -11.17 -0.92 -17.26
C ASP A 155 -10.51 0.13 -18.17
N SER A 156 -9.40 0.73 -17.74
CA SER A 156 -8.68 1.72 -18.54
C SER A 156 -8.09 1.13 -19.83
N ILE A 157 -7.62 -0.11 -19.79
CA ILE A 157 -7.13 -0.83 -20.97
C ILE A 157 -8.30 -1.15 -21.91
N ARG A 158 -9.41 -1.67 -21.37
CA ARG A 158 -10.59 -2.02 -22.16
C ARG A 158 -11.20 -0.82 -22.88
N ASP A 159 -11.19 0.34 -22.21
CA ASP A 159 -11.81 1.57 -22.68
C ASP A 159 -10.81 2.51 -23.38
N ASP A 160 -9.57 2.08 -23.64
CA ASP A 160 -8.46 2.86 -24.22
C ASP A 160 -8.18 4.20 -23.50
N ARG A 161 -8.23 4.17 -22.16
CA ARG A 161 -8.05 5.34 -21.27
C ARG A 161 -6.83 5.23 -20.36
N THR A 162 -5.78 4.54 -20.83
CA THR A 162 -4.57 4.28 -20.04
C THR A 162 -3.82 5.55 -19.64
N VAL A 163 -3.85 6.59 -20.49
CA VAL A 163 -3.25 7.89 -20.17
C VAL A 163 -3.96 8.54 -18.98
N ALA A 164 -5.29 8.59 -18.99
CA ALA A 164 -6.07 9.16 -17.89
C ALA A 164 -5.88 8.38 -16.58
N PHE A 165 -5.69 7.07 -16.65
CA PHE A 165 -5.35 6.24 -15.49
C PHE A 165 -3.98 6.64 -14.92
N ARG A 166 -2.96 6.77 -15.75
CA ARG A 166 -1.62 7.20 -15.34
C ARG A 166 -1.62 8.58 -14.72
N ASP A 167 -2.27 9.53 -15.36
CA ASP A 167 -2.40 10.90 -14.85
C ASP A 167 -3.05 10.92 -13.47
N LYS A 168 -4.10 10.13 -13.26
CA LYS A 168 -4.79 10.03 -11.97
C LYS A 168 -3.86 9.59 -10.84
N TYR A 169 -3.03 8.57 -11.08
CA TYR A 169 -2.21 7.97 -10.03
C TYR A 169 -0.81 8.59 -9.88
N ARG A 170 -0.30 9.20 -10.95
CA ARG A 170 1.05 9.79 -10.96
C ARG A 170 1.07 11.29 -10.70
N SER A 171 -0.10 11.96 -10.63
CA SER A 171 -0.22 13.40 -10.35
C SER A 171 -0.58 13.73 -8.90
N VAL A 172 -0.55 12.73 -8.02
CA VAL A 172 -0.81 12.92 -6.59
C VAL A 172 0.49 13.16 -5.82
N ASP A 173 0.40 13.87 -4.71
CA ASP A 173 1.55 14.11 -3.84
C ASP A 173 1.77 12.95 -2.86
N VAL A 174 0.67 12.24 -2.49
CA VAL A 174 0.72 11.09 -1.58
C VAL A 174 -0.22 10.01 -2.08
N LEU A 175 0.31 8.83 -2.32
CA LEU A 175 -0.45 7.63 -2.68
C LEU A 175 -0.47 6.65 -1.51
N LEU A 176 -1.65 6.31 -1.04
CA LEU A 176 -1.90 5.35 0.04
C LEU A 176 -2.59 4.12 -0.56
N ILE A 177 -1.90 2.99 -0.57
CA ILE A 177 -2.44 1.74 -1.10
C ILE A 177 -2.64 0.74 0.03
N ASP A 178 -3.87 0.25 0.15
CA ASP A 178 -4.23 -0.80 1.09
C ASP A 178 -4.28 -2.17 0.41
N ASP A 179 -4.07 -3.20 1.24
CA ASP A 179 -4.17 -4.60 0.81
C ASP A 179 -3.30 -4.95 -0.41
N ILE A 180 -2.05 -4.51 -0.41
CA ILE A 180 -1.09 -4.66 -1.52
C ILE A 180 -0.90 -6.12 -1.97
N GLN A 181 -1.20 -7.10 -1.10
CA GLN A 181 -1.12 -8.53 -1.40
C GLN A 181 -2.02 -8.95 -2.57
N PHE A 182 -3.10 -8.22 -2.89
CA PHE A 182 -3.97 -8.52 -4.03
C PHE A 182 -3.33 -8.22 -5.40
N LEU A 183 -2.17 -7.58 -5.43
CA LEU A 183 -1.37 -7.46 -6.66
C LEU A 183 -0.59 -8.74 -6.98
N ALA A 184 -0.43 -9.67 -6.02
CA ALA A 184 0.33 -10.90 -6.23
C ALA A 184 -0.27 -11.72 -7.39
N GLY A 185 0.60 -12.20 -8.29
CA GLY A 185 0.20 -12.97 -9.47
C GLY A 185 -0.43 -12.18 -10.62
N LYS A 186 -0.47 -10.85 -10.56
CA LYS A 186 -1.02 -9.96 -11.59
C LYS A 186 0.09 -9.15 -12.25
N GLU A 187 0.93 -9.78 -13.05
CA GLU A 187 2.17 -9.21 -13.60
C GLU A 187 1.99 -7.82 -14.23
N ARG A 188 1.02 -7.65 -15.13
CA ARG A 188 0.76 -6.34 -15.77
C ARG A 188 0.36 -5.25 -14.77
N THR A 189 -0.39 -5.60 -13.73
CA THR A 189 -0.78 -4.64 -12.69
C THR A 189 0.40 -4.30 -11.79
N GLN A 190 1.25 -5.27 -11.51
CA GLN A 190 2.50 -5.05 -10.76
C GLN A 190 3.45 -4.12 -11.52
N GLU A 191 3.59 -4.31 -12.83
CA GLU A 191 4.42 -3.45 -13.68
C GLU A 191 3.91 -2.00 -13.70
N GLU A 192 2.62 -1.78 -13.93
CA GLU A 192 2.04 -0.43 -13.91
C GLU A 192 2.10 0.21 -12.51
N PHE A 193 1.91 -0.59 -11.46
CA PHE A 193 2.12 -0.14 -10.09
C PHE A 193 3.57 0.29 -9.85
N PHE A 194 4.54 -0.50 -10.31
CA PHE A 194 5.96 -0.18 -10.20
C PHE A 194 6.33 1.12 -10.91
N HIS A 195 5.81 1.35 -12.12
CA HIS A 195 6.00 2.61 -12.83
C HIS A 195 5.36 3.80 -12.09
N THR A 196 4.20 3.61 -11.50
CA THR A 196 3.54 4.63 -10.67
C THR A 196 4.37 4.93 -9.43
N PHE A 197 4.86 3.89 -8.76
CA PHE A 197 5.74 4.01 -7.60
C PHE A 197 7.01 4.82 -7.92
N ASN A 198 7.72 4.47 -9.00
CA ASN A 198 8.94 5.18 -9.39
C ASN A 198 8.67 6.68 -9.67
N THR A 199 7.56 6.99 -10.38
CA THR A 199 7.18 8.38 -10.66
C THR A 199 6.89 9.20 -9.40
N LEU A 200 6.38 8.57 -8.33
CA LEU A 200 6.07 9.26 -7.08
C LEU A 200 7.25 9.27 -6.08
N TYR A 201 8.23 8.40 -6.29
CA TYR A 201 9.42 8.31 -5.46
C TYR A 201 10.47 9.36 -5.82
N ASP A 202 10.64 9.66 -7.13
CA ASP A 202 11.54 10.67 -7.69
C ASP A 202 11.03 12.11 -7.41
#